data_958e2f19812f63ac930bc7e46d4456be
#
_entry.id   958e2f19812f63ac930bc7e46d4456be
#
_cell.length_a   1.000
_cell.length_b   1.000
_cell.length_c   1.000
_cell.angle_alpha   90.00
_cell.angle_beta   90.00
_cell.angle_gamma   90.00
#
_symmetry.space_group_name_H-M   'P 1'
#
loop_
_entity.id
_entity.type
_entity.pdbx_description
1 polymer ?
#
loop_
_entity_poly.entity_id
_entity_poly.type
_entity_poly.pdbx_seq_one_letter_code
_entity_poly.pdbx_strand_id
1 'polypeptide(L)'
;DLLPRNLLFLKGTKEIVVYTRYPEFAEKLMSEAELIFCLDFNAISRIDRLQKSVSLSEAKKVLIDHHLNPEDFCDVTISHPEVASTSELIFRLICRMGMFDRMGLYSAEAIYTGMMTDTGNFTYNSNIPEMYYIIAELVKLGINKDKIYALVYNTNSVDKIKLNGYAVSEKMEVFPEYKAAMISLTREELKRYDYHKGDSEGLVNVPLGIEGIRFSTFFREDKEYIKVSMRSKGFFPVNKVAAEHFNGGGHLNAAGGEFHGTMEEAQALLRSILPLYDKYMVKDKD
;
A
#
# COMPACT_ATOMS: atom_id res chain seq x y z
N ASP A 1 10.40 -8.33 -3.30
CA ASP A 1 9.64 -8.01 -4.52
C ASP A 1 10.44 -7.13 -5.49
N LEU A 2 10.00 -7.08 -6.76
CA LEU A 2 10.57 -6.18 -7.75
C LEU A 2 10.13 -4.75 -7.47
N LEU A 3 11.00 -3.78 -7.79
CA LEU A 3 10.65 -2.37 -7.71
C LEU A 3 9.52 -2.03 -8.70
N PRO A 4 8.53 -1.24 -8.29
CA PRO A 4 7.50 -0.72 -9.18
C PRO A 4 8.10 0.11 -10.32
N ARG A 5 7.63 -0.11 -11.56
CA ARG A 5 8.16 0.58 -12.75
C ARG A 5 8.07 2.10 -12.65
N ASN A 6 6.99 2.60 -12.08
CA ASN A 6 6.72 4.03 -11.89
C ASN A 6 7.57 4.70 -10.80
N LEU A 7 8.41 3.94 -10.08
CA LEU A 7 9.37 4.47 -9.11
C LEU A 7 10.82 4.38 -9.58
N LEU A 8 11.10 3.78 -10.74
CA LEU A 8 12.45 3.60 -11.26
C LEU A 8 13.16 4.91 -11.64
N PHE A 9 12.46 6.02 -11.71
CA PHE A 9 13.03 7.35 -11.95
C PHE A 9 13.79 7.91 -10.75
N LEU A 10 13.52 7.41 -9.55
CA LEU A 10 14.20 7.86 -8.34
C LEU A 10 15.68 7.47 -8.37
N LYS A 11 16.52 8.41 -7.93
CA LYS A 11 17.98 8.17 -7.82
C LYS A 11 18.24 7.07 -6.80
N GLY A 12 19.19 6.17 -7.10
CA GLY A 12 19.56 5.07 -6.22
C GLY A 12 18.75 3.77 -6.43
N THR A 13 17.68 3.78 -7.23
CA THR A 13 16.88 2.56 -7.46
C THR A 13 17.66 1.42 -8.09
N LYS A 14 18.72 1.72 -8.85
CA LYS A 14 19.62 0.71 -9.45
C LYS A 14 20.56 0.04 -8.43
N GLU A 15 20.73 0.66 -7.27
CA GLU A 15 21.60 0.20 -6.19
C GLU A 15 20.83 -0.66 -5.17
N ILE A 16 19.49 -0.71 -5.30
CA ILE A 16 18.64 -1.50 -4.41
C ILE A 16 18.85 -3.00 -4.66
N VAL A 17 19.25 -3.71 -3.63
CA VAL A 17 19.40 -5.17 -3.66
C VAL A 17 18.03 -5.82 -3.47
N VAL A 18 17.55 -6.48 -4.53
CA VAL A 18 16.29 -7.24 -4.47
C VAL A 18 16.61 -8.65 -3.98
N TYR A 19 16.17 -8.98 -2.77
CA TYR A 19 16.49 -10.25 -2.10
C TYR A 19 16.19 -11.48 -2.97
N THR A 20 15.04 -11.52 -3.63
CA THR A 20 14.66 -12.67 -4.49
C THR A 20 15.58 -12.87 -5.71
N ARG A 21 16.37 -11.87 -6.08
CA ARG A 21 17.35 -11.94 -7.17
C ARG A 21 18.78 -12.23 -6.68
N TYR A 22 19.12 -11.70 -5.50
CA TYR A 22 20.48 -11.75 -4.96
C TYR A 22 20.45 -12.13 -3.45
N PRO A 23 19.92 -13.33 -3.09
CA PRO A 23 19.73 -13.71 -1.71
C PRO A 23 21.05 -13.78 -0.92
N GLU A 24 22.05 -14.46 -1.46
CA GLU A 24 23.36 -14.61 -0.79
C GLU A 24 24.05 -13.26 -0.53
N PHE A 25 23.98 -12.35 -1.50
CA PHE A 25 24.54 -11.02 -1.34
C PHE A 25 23.77 -10.20 -0.29
N ALA A 26 22.45 -10.28 -0.28
CA ALA A 26 21.63 -9.61 0.73
C ALA A 26 21.89 -10.18 2.13
N GLU A 27 22.01 -11.50 2.28
CA GLU A 27 22.34 -12.15 3.55
C GLU A 27 23.73 -11.74 4.06
N LYS A 28 24.70 -11.65 3.16
CA LYS A 28 26.04 -11.13 3.50
C LYS A 28 25.96 -9.70 4.01
N LEU A 29 25.25 -8.81 3.32
CA LEU A 29 25.07 -7.42 3.77
C LEU A 29 24.45 -7.35 5.18
N MET A 30 23.44 -8.18 5.46
CA MET A 30 22.80 -8.24 6.78
C MET A 30 23.74 -8.74 7.87
N SER A 31 24.63 -9.69 7.56
CA SER A 31 25.59 -10.25 8.52
C SER A 31 26.77 -9.31 8.79
N GLU A 32 27.14 -8.45 7.85
CA GLU A 32 28.25 -7.49 7.98
C GLU A 32 27.80 -6.10 8.46
N ALA A 33 26.49 -5.87 8.58
CA ALA A 33 25.95 -4.59 9.01
C ALA A 33 26.22 -4.34 10.50
N GLU A 34 26.56 -3.11 10.87
CA GLU A 34 26.60 -2.63 12.26
C GLU A 34 25.25 -2.03 12.69
N LEU A 35 24.49 -1.52 11.73
CA LEU A 35 23.18 -0.88 11.94
C LEU A 35 22.22 -1.24 10.80
N ILE A 36 21.00 -1.65 11.15
CA ILE A 36 19.92 -1.94 10.22
C ILE A 36 18.73 -1.02 10.51
N PHE A 37 18.32 -0.25 9.52
CA PHE A 37 17.04 0.47 9.56
C PHE A 37 15.94 -0.39 8.99
N CYS A 38 14.92 -0.66 9.79
CA CYS A 38 13.70 -1.36 9.43
C CYS A 38 12.63 -0.30 9.11
N LEU A 39 12.27 -0.15 7.84
CA LEU A 39 11.45 0.96 7.38
C LEU A 39 10.12 0.46 6.82
N ASP A 40 9.01 1.07 7.27
CA ASP A 40 7.66 0.90 6.71
C ASP A 40 7.09 -0.52 6.88
N PHE A 41 7.39 -1.16 7.99
CA PHE A 41 6.74 -2.40 8.42
C PHE A 41 6.75 -2.54 9.94
N ASN A 42 5.62 -2.95 10.52
CA ASN A 42 5.40 -3.05 11.96
C ASN A 42 5.73 -4.44 12.55
N ALA A 43 5.89 -5.45 11.72
CA ALA A 43 6.12 -6.84 12.13
C ALA A 43 7.18 -7.50 11.26
N ILE A 44 8.07 -8.27 11.87
CA ILE A 44 9.18 -8.90 11.14
C ILE A 44 8.68 -9.93 10.10
N SER A 45 7.51 -10.51 10.32
CA SER A 45 6.86 -11.43 9.37
C SER A 45 6.52 -10.78 8.01
N ARG A 46 6.42 -9.45 7.96
CA ARG A 46 6.09 -8.72 6.72
C ARG A 46 7.23 -8.67 5.70
N ILE A 47 8.44 -9.01 6.10
CA ILE A 47 9.60 -9.04 5.20
C ILE A 47 9.93 -10.45 4.68
N ASP A 48 8.96 -11.37 4.77
CA ASP A 48 9.03 -12.71 4.20
C ASP A 48 10.37 -13.41 4.49
N ARG A 49 11.09 -13.79 3.43
CA ARG A 49 12.37 -14.52 3.51
C ARG A 49 13.50 -13.75 4.19
N LEU A 50 13.45 -12.41 4.21
CA LEU A 50 14.43 -11.58 4.92
C LEU A 50 14.32 -11.70 6.45
N GLN A 51 13.18 -12.14 6.98
CA GLN A 51 12.94 -12.27 8.41
C GLN A 51 14.08 -12.97 9.13
N LYS A 52 14.50 -14.13 8.60
CA LYS A 52 15.57 -14.92 9.21
C LYS A 52 16.90 -14.17 9.27
N SER A 53 17.29 -13.55 8.17
CA SER A 53 18.57 -12.82 8.07
C SER A 53 18.60 -11.60 8.98
N VAL A 54 17.51 -10.84 9.06
CA VAL A 54 17.38 -9.69 9.97
C VAL A 54 17.39 -10.15 11.43
N SER A 55 16.67 -11.23 11.76
CA SER A 55 16.62 -11.76 13.15
C SER A 55 17.95 -12.28 13.63
N LEU A 56 18.76 -12.90 12.76
CA LEU A 56 20.06 -13.48 13.10
C LEU A 56 21.21 -12.47 13.08
N SER A 57 21.01 -11.30 12.50
CA SER A 57 22.04 -10.25 12.47
C SER A 57 22.29 -9.69 13.87
N GLU A 58 23.57 -9.54 14.23
CA GLU A 58 24.04 -8.90 15.47
C GLU A 58 23.98 -7.35 15.39
N ALA A 59 23.68 -6.79 14.22
CA ALA A 59 23.54 -5.36 14.01
C ALA A 59 22.49 -4.76 14.95
N LYS A 60 22.72 -3.52 15.40
CA LYS A 60 21.69 -2.72 16.03
C LYS A 60 20.55 -2.44 15.04
N LYS A 61 19.32 -2.55 15.51
CA LYS A 61 18.11 -2.40 14.66
C LYS A 61 17.31 -1.19 15.10
N VAL A 62 16.93 -0.37 14.12
CA VAL A 62 16.09 0.81 14.34
C VAL A 62 14.84 0.66 13.47
N LEU A 63 13.69 0.56 14.11
CA LEU A 63 12.39 0.59 13.43
C LEU A 63 11.95 2.04 13.22
N ILE A 64 11.57 2.40 11.99
CA ILE A 64 10.88 3.65 11.69
C ILE A 64 9.64 3.30 10.87
N ASP A 65 8.47 3.50 11.46
CA ASP A 65 7.22 3.00 10.90
C ASP A 65 6.01 3.84 11.36
N HIS A 66 4.95 3.84 10.55
CA HIS A 66 3.68 4.49 10.87
C HIS A 66 2.49 3.52 10.99
N HIS A 67 2.74 2.22 10.89
CA HIS A 67 1.69 1.22 11.08
C HIS A 67 1.32 1.05 12.55
N LEU A 68 0.08 0.59 12.78
CA LEU A 68 -0.41 0.27 14.13
C LEU A 68 0.25 -1.00 14.68
N ASN A 69 0.38 -1.07 16.02
CA ASN A 69 0.83 -2.25 16.74
C ASN A 69 2.20 -2.80 16.28
N PRO A 70 3.29 -2.02 16.42
CA PRO A 70 4.63 -2.49 16.10
C PRO A 70 5.03 -3.64 17.03
N GLU A 71 5.68 -4.67 16.47
CA GLU A 71 6.33 -5.73 17.25
C GLU A 71 7.64 -5.24 17.87
N ASP A 72 8.03 -5.83 19.00
CA ASP A 72 9.27 -5.52 19.73
C ASP A 72 10.43 -6.39 19.22
N PHE A 73 10.99 -6.08 18.04
CA PHE A 73 12.12 -6.79 17.45
C PHE A 73 13.33 -5.90 17.15
N CYS A 74 13.24 -4.61 17.44
CA CYS A 74 14.30 -3.63 17.20
C CYS A 74 14.82 -3.03 18.52
N ASP A 75 16.11 -2.64 18.55
CA ASP A 75 16.71 -1.97 19.70
C ASP A 75 16.13 -0.56 19.94
N VAL A 76 15.72 0.11 18.88
CA VAL A 76 15.07 1.43 18.92
C VAL A 76 13.83 1.40 18.03
N THR A 77 12.72 1.91 18.54
CA THR A 77 11.46 1.99 17.81
C THR A 77 10.99 3.45 17.73
N ILE A 78 10.87 3.95 16.50
CA ILE A 78 10.26 5.22 16.15
C ILE A 78 8.96 4.89 15.40
N SER A 79 7.87 4.76 16.15
CA SER A 79 6.55 4.42 15.59
C SER A 79 5.56 5.53 15.89
N HIS A 80 4.97 6.09 14.82
CA HIS A 80 4.03 7.19 14.88
C HIS A 80 2.84 6.95 13.96
N PRO A 81 1.82 6.18 14.38
CA PRO A 81 0.65 5.85 13.56
C PRO A 81 -0.21 7.05 13.15
N GLU A 82 -0.05 8.18 13.83
CA GLU A 82 -0.71 9.44 13.49
C GLU A 82 -0.08 10.16 12.29
N VAL A 83 1.14 9.77 11.89
CA VAL A 83 1.84 10.34 10.74
C VAL A 83 1.42 9.61 9.48
N ALA A 84 1.28 10.34 8.39
CA ALA A 84 0.69 9.81 7.16
C ALA A 84 1.59 8.86 6.35
N SER A 85 2.91 8.90 6.57
CA SER A 85 3.87 8.03 5.87
C SER A 85 5.18 7.87 6.62
N THR A 86 5.83 6.75 6.45
CA THR A 86 7.21 6.55 6.95
C THR A 86 8.19 7.54 6.30
N SER A 87 7.96 7.96 5.06
CA SER A 87 8.79 8.98 4.40
C SER A 87 8.77 10.32 5.12
N GLU A 88 7.64 10.72 5.70
CA GLU A 88 7.56 11.89 6.56
C GLU A 88 8.39 11.72 7.83
N LEU A 89 8.38 10.55 8.45
CA LEU A 89 9.21 10.25 9.62
C LEU A 89 10.71 10.32 9.29
N ILE A 90 11.12 9.87 8.11
CA ILE A 90 12.50 10.01 7.64
C ILE A 90 12.89 11.48 7.51
N PHE A 91 12.03 12.33 6.93
CA PHE A 91 12.27 13.78 6.88
C PHE A 91 12.47 14.35 8.28
N ARG A 92 11.57 14.04 9.21
CA ARG A 92 11.63 14.51 10.60
C ARG A 92 12.90 14.04 11.31
N LEU A 93 13.33 12.80 11.07
CA LEU A 93 14.58 12.27 11.61
C LEU A 93 15.80 13.03 11.10
N ILE A 94 15.89 13.27 9.79
CA ILE A 94 16.99 14.04 9.17
C ILE A 94 17.08 15.43 9.80
N CYS A 95 15.93 16.10 9.99
CA CYS A 95 15.89 17.41 10.65
C CYS A 95 16.36 17.35 12.10
N ARG A 96 15.92 16.36 12.88
CA ARG A 96 16.32 16.18 14.30
C ARG A 96 17.80 15.87 14.46
N MET A 97 18.40 15.20 13.48
CA MET A 97 19.84 14.95 13.43
C MET A 97 20.66 16.20 13.00
N GLY A 98 20.00 17.33 12.72
CA GLY A 98 20.67 18.53 12.23
C GLY A 98 21.26 18.38 10.83
N MET A 99 20.72 17.48 10.02
CA MET A 99 21.26 17.14 8.69
C MET A 99 20.42 17.72 7.54
N PHE A 100 19.46 18.59 7.81
CA PHE A 100 18.59 19.17 6.77
C PHE A 100 19.40 19.88 5.67
N ASP A 101 20.42 20.65 6.04
CA ASP A 101 21.29 21.39 5.08
C ASP A 101 22.09 20.45 4.16
N ARG A 102 22.17 19.17 4.49
CA ARG A 102 22.82 18.14 3.66
C ARG A 102 21.84 17.43 2.75
N MET A 103 20.54 17.69 2.89
CA MET A 103 19.50 17.08 2.06
C MET A 103 19.55 17.67 0.66
N GLY A 104 19.95 16.85 -0.31
CA GLY A 104 19.96 17.25 -1.72
C GLY A 104 18.63 16.96 -2.41
N LEU A 105 18.51 17.44 -3.65
CA LEU A 105 17.34 17.27 -4.50
C LEU A 105 16.84 15.82 -4.58
N TYR A 106 17.72 14.85 -4.74
CA TYR A 106 17.33 13.44 -4.89
C TYR A 106 16.68 12.85 -3.63
N SER A 107 17.19 13.24 -2.46
CA SER A 107 16.57 12.82 -1.19
C SER A 107 15.20 13.48 -1.02
N ALA A 108 15.08 14.75 -1.40
CA ALA A 108 13.80 15.47 -1.37
C ALA A 108 12.78 14.87 -2.33
N GLU A 109 13.18 14.48 -3.56
CA GLU A 109 12.31 13.79 -4.52
C GLU A 109 11.83 12.44 -3.97
N ALA A 110 12.71 11.66 -3.34
CA ALA A 110 12.35 10.36 -2.77
C ALA A 110 11.36 10.51 -1.60
N ILE A 111 11.63 11.42 -0.67
CA ILE A 111 10.75 11.71 0.47
C ILE A 111 9.38 12.20 -0.01
N TYR A 112 9.35 13.18 -0.93
CA TYR A 112 8.10 13.67 -1.49
C TYR A 112 7.29 12.57 -2.18
N THR A 113 7.98 11.72 -2.96
CA THR A 113 7.33 10.60 -3.67
C THR A 113 6.69 9.63 -2.68
N GLY A 114 7.41 9.25 -1.61
CA GLY A 114 6.85 8.37 -0.57
C GLY A 114 5.64 8.99 0.14
N MET A 115 5.73 10.27 0.54
CA MET A 115 4.59 10.98 1.14
C MET A 115 3.38 11.04 0.18
N MET A 116 3.63 11.32 -1.11
CA MET A 116 2.59 11.41 -2.14
C MET A 116 1.92 10.06 -2.41
N THR A 117 2.69 8.99 -2.52
CA THR A 117 2.15 7.65 -2.85
C THR A 117 1.36 7.07 -1.70
N ASP A 118 1.82 7.22 -0.47
CA ASP A 118 1.19 6.65 0.72
C ASP A 118 -0.12 7.37 1.10
N THR A 119 -0.20 8.65 0.80
CA THR A 119 -1.41 9.47 1.02
C THR A 119 -2.37 9.49 -0.17
N GLY A 120 -2.11 8.70 -1.22
CA GLY A 120 -2.92 8.73 -2.44
C GLY A 120 -2.98 10.13 -3.05
N ASN A 121 -1.83 10.74 -3.28
CA ASN A 121 -1.68 12.12 -3.75
C ASN A 121 -2.33 13.14 -2.78
N PHE A 122 -2.02 13.00 -1.48
CA PHE A 122 -2.52 13.89 -0.42
C PHE A 122 -4.05 13.92 -0.30
N THR A 123 -4.70 12.78 -0.61
CA THR A 123 -6.15 12.61 -0.50
C THR A 123 -6.55 11.96 0.83
N TYR A 124 -5.69 11.10 1.37
CA TYR A 124 -5.96 10.34 2.60
C TYR A 124 -4.97 10.73 3.70
N ASN A 125 -5.44 10.78 4.95
CA ASN A 125 -4.63 11.09 6.14
C ASN A 125 -3.76 12.35 6.01
N SER A 126 -4.21 13.33 5.24
CA SER A 126 -3.41 14.49 4.83
C SER A 126 -3.89 15.83 5.42
N ASN A 127 -4.89 15.83 6.31
CA ASN A 127 -5.37 17.02 6.99
C ASN A 127 -4.48 17.43 8.20
N ILE A 128 -3.17 17.41 7.99
CA ILE A 128 -2.15 17.69 9.01
C ILE A 128 -1.30 18.86 8.50
N PRO A 129 -1.37 20.06 9.11
CA PRO A 129 -0.63 21.24 8.64
C PRO A 129 0.88 21.00 8.49
N GLU A 130 1.48 20.24 9.40
CA GLU A 130 2.90 19.92 9.41
C GLU A 130 3.36 19.23 8.13
N MET A 131 2.53 18.38 7.55
CA MET A 131 2.81 17.73 6.26
C MET A 131 3.03 18.76 5.15
N TYR A 132 2.19 19.79 5.08
CA TYR A 132 2.28 20.84 4.06
C TYR A 132 3.49 21.76 4.28
N TYR A 133 3.91 21.99 5.52
CA TYR A 133 5.18 22.64 5.82
C TYR A 133 6.37 21.83 5.30
N ILE A 134 6.36 20.51 5.51
CA ILE A 134 7.40 19.63 4.97
C ILE A 134 7.43 19.71 3.44
N ILE A 135 6.27 19.62 2.78
CA ILE A 135 6.15 19.74 1.32
C ILE A 135 6.73 21.09 0.85
N ALA A 136 6.42 22.18 1.54
CA ALA A 136 6.96 23.50 1.20
C ALA A 136 8.50 23.53 1.28
N GLU A 137 9.10 22.92 2.31
CA GLU A 137 10.55 22.81 2.42
C GLU A 137 11.16 21.94 1.31
N LEU A 138 10.51 20.82 0.96
CA LEU A 138 10.96 19.98 -0.16
C LEU A 138 10.89 20.71 -1.49
N VAL A 139 9.85 21.52 -1.71
CA VAL A 139 9.74 22.38 -2.92
C VAL A 139 10.84 23.43 -2.96
N LYS A 140 11.22 24.04 -1.84
CA LYS A 140 12.37 24.98 -1.75
C LYS A 140 13.69 24.31 -2.14
N LEU A 141 13.85 23.00 -1.89
CA LEU A 141 15.01 22.22 -2.32
C LEU A 141 15.03 21.95 -3.84
N GLY A 142 13.99 22.39 -4.57
CA GLY A 142 13.94 22.39 -6.04
C GLY A 142 13.25 21.19 -6.66
N ILE A 143 12.49 20.39 -5.89
CA ILE A 143 11.69 19.29 -6.49
C ILE A 143 10.66 19.86 -7.47
N ASN A 144 10.40 19.10 -8.53
CA ASN A 144 9.32 19.37 -9.45
C ASN A 144 8.17 18.39 -9.17
N LYS A 145 7.23 18.78 -8.31
CA LYS A 145 6.12 17.92 -7.89
C LYS A 145 5.23 17.47 -9.04
N ASP A 146 5.03 18.32 -10.07
CA ASP A 146 4.19 18.01 -11.23
C ASP A 146 4.87 16.93 -12.09
N LYS A 147 6.17 17.02 -12.27
CA LYS A 147 6.98 15.99 -12.94
C LYS A 147 6.94 14.68 -12.16
N ILE A 148 7.10 14.71 -10.84
CA ILE A 148 7.04 13.52 -9.99
C ILE A 148 5.65 12.88 -10.11
N TYR A 149 4.57 13.67 -10.00
CA TYR A 149 3.20 13.19 -10.19
C TYR A 149 3.04 12.48 -11.55
N ALA A 150 3.49 13.11 -12.62
CA ALA A 150 3.40 12.53 -13.96
C ALA A 150 4.16 11.19 -14.07
N LEU A 151 5.36 11.10 -13.48
CA LEU A 151 6.16 9.88 -13.49
C LEU A 151 5.55 8.75 -12.66
N VAL A 152 4.81 9.07 -11.61
CA VAL A 152 4.16 8.07 -10.74
C VAL A 152 2.80 7.63 -11.30
N TYR A 153 1.95 8.58 -11.73
CA TYR A 153 0.54 8.32 -12.02
C TYR A 153 0.18 8.35 -13.51
N ASN A 154 0.96 9.04 -14.37
CA ASN A 154 0.67 9.18 -15.80
C ASN A 154 1.50 8.21 -16.68
N THR A 155 1.89 7.05 -16.15
CA THR A 155 2.68 6.01 -16.83
C THR A 155 1.83 4.80 -17.25
N ASN A 156 0.52 4.98 -17.34
CA ASN A 156 -0.39 3.89 -17.65
C ASN A 156 -0.27 3.48 -19.14
N SER A 157 -0.20 2.18 -19.39
CA SER A 157 -0.33 1.63 -20.74
C SER A 157 -1.77 1.77 -21.25
N VAL A 158 -1.95 1.69 -22.56
CA VAL A 158 -3.29 1.67 -23.17
C VAL A 158 -4.10 0.47 -22.67
N ASP A 159 -3.43 -0.69 -22.50
CA ASP A 159 -4.08 -1.92 -22.06
C ASP A 159 -4.51 -1.83 -20.59
N LYS A 160 -3.70 -1.19 -19.72
CA LYS A 160 -4.12 -0.88 -18.34
C LYS A 160 -5.36 0.02 -18.31
N ILE A 161 -5.41 1.08 -19.12
CA ILE A 161 -6.58 1.97 -19.17
C ILE A 161 -7.82 1.22 -19.67
N LYS A 162 -7.67 0.39 -20.73
CA LYS A 162 -8.76 -0.45 -21.24
C LYS A 162 -9.22 -1.50 -20.21
N LEU A 163 -8.29 -2.17 -19.52
CA LEU A 163 -8.62 -3.11 -18.44
C LEU A 163 -9.43 -2.43 -17.33
N ASN A 164 -8.99 -1.26 -16.89
CA ASN A 164 -9.68 -0.51 -15.84
C ASN A 164 -11.06 -0.03 -16.30
N GLY A 165 -11.18 0.43 -17.54
CA GLY A 165 -12.47 0.77 -18.14
C GLY A 165 -13.42 -0.44 -18.17
N TYR A 166 -12.96 -1.58 -18.66
CA TYR A 166 -13.70 -2.84 -18.67
C TYR A 166 -14.11 -3.28 -17.27
N ALA A 167 -13.18 -3.25 -16.30
CA ALA A 167 -13.44 -3.63 -14.92
C ALA A 167 -14.56 -2.78 -14.28
N VAL A 168 -14.61 -1.49 -14.59
CA VAL A 168 -15.60 -0.59 -14.02
C VAL A 168 -16.94 -0.68 -14.77
N SER A 169 -16.93 -0.77 -16.12
CA SER A 169 -18.17 -0.77 -16.91
C SER A 169 -18.87 -2.14 -16.94
N GLU A 170 -18.10 -3.23 -17.01
CA GLU A 170 -18.67 -4.56 -17.26
C GLU A 170 -18.59 -5.51 -16.05
N LYS A 171 -17.67 -5.24 -15.11
CA LYS A 171 -17.36 -6.20 -14.01
C LYS A 171 -17.72 -5.66 -12.63
N MET A 172 -18.14 -4.40 -12.54
CA MET A 172 -18.56 -3.82 -11.27
C MET A 172 -20.03 -4.20 -11.00
N GLU A 173 -20.25 -4.79 -9.85
CA GLU A 173 -21.57 -5.08 -9.30
C GLU A 173 -21.80 -4.21 -8.06
N VAL A 174 -22.95 -3.55 -7.99
CA VAL A 174 -23.29 -2.64 -6.88
C VAL A 174 -24.43 -3.23 -6.08
N PHE A 175 -24.33 -3.20 -4.76
CA PHE A 175 -25.33 -3.66 -3.80
C PHE A 175 -25.81 -2.45 -2.97
N PRO A 176 -26.77 -1.67 -3.49
CA PRO A 176 -27.18 -0.41 -2.85
C PRO A 176 -27.74 -0.61 -1.44
N GLU A 177 -28.47 -1.69 -1.22
CA GLU A 177 -29.06 -2.08 0.06
C GLU A 177 -27.98 -2.29 1.15
N TYR A 178 -26.78 -2.76 0.75
CA TYR A 178 -25.64 -2.97 1.64
C TYR A 178 -24.56 -1.89 1.51
N LYS A 179 -24.81 -0.80 0.77
CA LYS A 179 -23.85 0.26 0.52
C LYS A 179 -22.48 -0.29 0.09
N ALA A 180 -22.49 -1.37 -0.69
CA ALA A 180 -21.32 -2.14 -1.06
C ALA A 180 -21.19 -2.27 -2.58
N ALA A 181 -19.97 -2.50 -3.05
CA ALA A 181 -19.72 -2.87 -4.44
C ALA A 181 -18.58 -3.88 -4.55
N MET A 182 -18.58 -4.59 -5.67
CA MET A 182 -17.59 -5.60 -5.99
C MET A 182 -17.13 -5.43 -7.43
N ILE A 183 -15.83 -5.63 -7.67
CA ILE A 183 -15.26 -5.81 -9.01
C ILE A 183 -14.54 -7.16 -9.03
N SER A 184 -14.63 -7.90 -10.13
CA SER A 184 -13.94 -9.18 -10.29
C SER A 184 -13.28 -9.28 -11.65
N LEU A 185 -12.05 -9.81 -11.70
CA LEU A 185 -11.31 -10.06 -12.94
C LEU A 185 -10.73 -11.47 -12.94
N THR A 186 -11.09 -12.25 -13.96
CA THR A 186 -10.57 -13.60 -14.19
C THR A 186 -9.20 -13.55 -14.87
N ARG A 187 -8.46 -14.67 -14.83
CA ARG A 187 -7.16 -14.78 -15.54
C ARG A 187 -7.29 -14.61 -17.05
N GLU A 188 -8.38 -15.05 -17.65
CA GLU A 188 -8.63 -14.87 -19.08
C GLU A 188 -8.80 -13.39 -19.42
N GLU A 189 -9.58 -12.65 -18.60
CA GLU A 189 -9.77 -11.21 -18.75
C GLU A 189 -8.46 -10.45 -18.56
N LEU A 190 -7.68 -10.80 -17.55
CA LEU A 190 -6.36 -10.23 -17.32
C LEU A 190 -5.42 -10.47 -18.52
N LYS A 191 -5.41 -11.69 -19.07
CA LYS A 191 -4.62 -12.04 -20.26
C LYS A 191 -5.07 -11.28 -21.50
N ARG A 192 -6.36 -11.08 -21.68
CA ARG A 192 -6.93 -10.32 -22.81
C ARG A 192 -6.41 -8.89 -22.89
N TYR A 193 -6.10 -8.29 -21.75
CA TYR A 193 -5.61 -6.92 -21.66
C TYR A 193 -4.12 -6.82 -21.33
N ASP A 194 -3.34 -7.88 -21.63
CA ASP A 194 -1.88 -7.92 -21.36
C ASP A 194 -1.50 -7.40 -19.96
N TYR A 195 -2.25 -7.88 -18.95
CA TYR A 195 -2.10 -7.45 -17.58
C TYR A 195 -0.69 -7.63 -17.02
N HIS A 196 -0.14 -6.58 -16.44
CA HIS A 196 1.08 -6.60 -15.65
C HIS A 196 0.80 -6.32 -14.17
N LYS A 197 1.64 -6.89 -13.29
CA LYS A 197 1.51 -6.65 -11.84
C LYS A 197 1.52 -5.14 -11.56
N GLY A 198 0.45 -4.64 -10.91
CA GLY A 198 0.23 -3.22 -10.63
C GLY A 198 -0.86 -2.56 -11.50
N ASP A 199 -1.26 -3.15 -12.63
CA ASP A 199 -2.25 -2.53 -13.52
C ASP A 199 -3.65 -2.43 -12.92
N SER A 200 -3.99 -3.30 -11.98
CA SER A 200 -5.26 -3.26 -11.23
C SER A 200 -5.19 -2.49 -9.92
N GLU A 201 -4.05 -1.84 -9.64
CA GLU A 201 -3.91 -1.04 -8.43
C GLU A 201 -4.85 0.16 -8.47
N GLY A 202 -5.55 0.39 -7.35
CA GLY A 202 -6.55 1.43 -7.24
C GLY A 202 -7.97 1.03 -7.68
N LEU A 203 -8.17 -0.05 -8.44
CA LEU A 203 -9.51 -0.48 -8.85
C LEU A 203 -10.47 -0.69 -7.67
N VAL A 204 -9.98 -1.23 -6.57
CA VAL A 204 -10.79 -1.41 -5.36
C VAL A 204 -11.31 -0.10 -4.76
N ASN A 205 -10.68 1.03 -5.05
CA ASN A 205 -11.13 2.34 -4.54
C ASN A 205 -12.20 2.98 -5.43
N VAL A 206 -12.28 2.59 -6.70
CA VAL A 206 -13.19 3.23 -7.67
C VAL A 206 -14.66 3.21 -7.22
N PRO A 207 -15.21 2.09 -6.73
CA PRO A 207 -16.61 2.05 -6.28
C PRO A 207 -16.88 2.96 -5.08
N LEU A 208 -15.86 3.26 -4.25
CA LEU A 208 -16.04 4.17 -3.12
C LEU A 208 -16.29 5.63 -3.57
N GLY A 209 -16.05 5.97 -4.85
CA GLY A 209 -16.43 7.25 -5.44
C GLY A 209 -17.92 7.38 -5.72
N ILE A 210 -18.67 6.28 -5.70
CA ILE A 210 -20.12 6.29 -5.89
C ILE A 210 -20.79 6.77 -4.60
N GLU A 211 -21.75 7.70 -4.75
CA GLU A 211 -22.53 8.21 -3.63
C GLU A 211 -23.25 7.07 -2.89
N GLY A 212 -23.13 7.04 -1.57
CA GLY A 212 -23.74 6.01 -0.72
C GLY A 212 -22.93 4.74 -0.58
N ILE A 213 -21.94 4.44 -1.42
CA ILE A 213 -21.10 3.24 -1.27
C ILE A 213 -20.04 3.47 -0.20
N ARG A 214 -19.94 2.51 0.72
CA ARG A 214 -19.02 2.53 1.88
C ARG A 214 -18.04 1.38 1.92
N PHE A 215 -18.34 0.28 1.24
CA PHE A 215 -17.52 -0.93 1.19
C PHE A 215 -17.29 -1.37 -0.26
N SER A 216 -16.06 -1.68 -0.59
CA SER A 216 -15.67 -2.16 -1.91
C SER A 216 -14.74 -3.36 -1.79
N THR A 217 -14.98 -4.37 -2.61
CA THR A 217 -14.15 -5.56 -2.75
C THR A 217 -13.69 -5.73 -4.19
N PHE A 218 -12.43 -6.04 -4.37
CA PHE A 218 -11.87 -6.41 -5.66
C PHE A 218 -11.32 -7.82 -5.60
N PHE A 219 -11.84 -8.70 -6.44
CA PHE A 219 -11.37 -10.07 -6.66
C PHE A 219 -10.53 -10.13 -7.91
N ARG A 220 -9.33 -10.66 -7.80
CA ARG A 220 -8.46 -10.94 -8.93
C ARG A 220 -8.02 -12.39 -8.90
N GLU A 221 -8.33 -13.13 -9.94
CA GLU A 221 -7.89 -14.51 -10.07
C GLU A 221 -6.38 -14.58 -10.32
N ASP A 222 -5.66 -15.25 -9.43
CA ASP A 222 -4.25 -15.61 -9.59
C ASP A 222 -4.12 -17.09 -9.98
N LYS A 223 -2.91 -17.66 -10.00
CA LYS A 223 -2.69 -19.04 -10.44
C LYS A 223 -3.29 -20.08 -9.49
N GLU A 224 -3.17 -19.85 -8.20
CA GLU A 224 -3.49 -20.83 -7.15
C GLU A 224 -4.64 -20.39 -6.23
N TYR A 225 -4.98 -19.12 -6.26
CA TYR A 225 -5.98 -18.51 -5.40
C TYR A 225 -6.59 -17.25 -6.04
N ILE A 226 -7.66 -16.77 -5.45
CA ILE A 226 -8.22 -15.46 -5.78
C ILE A 226 -7.71 -14.46 -4.76
N LYS A 227 -6.94 -13.47 -5.24
CA LYS A 227 -6.52 -12.34 -4.42
C LYS A 227 -7.71 -11.45 -4.12
N VAL A 228 -7.90 -11.16 -2.84
CA VAL A 228 -8.97 -10.30 -2.35
C VAL A 228 -8.37 -8.99 -1.85
N SER A 229 -8.92 -7.87 -2.32
CA SER A 229 -8.58 -6.55 -1.80
C SER A 229 -9.86 -5.86 -1.36
N MET A 230 -9.83 -5.23 -0.19
CA MET A 230 -11.00 -4.60 0.41
C MET A 230 -10.67 -3.18 0.85
N ARG A 231 -11.61 -2.28 0.64
CA ARG A 231 -11.54 -0.89 1.12
C ARG A 231 -12.90 -0.46 1.66
N SER A 232 -12.86 0.45 2.61
CA SER A 232 -14.09 1.03 3.17
C SER A 232 -13.92 2.49 3.54
N LYS A 233 -15.05 3.13 3.85
CA LYS A 233 -15.15 4.46 4.45
C LYS A 233 -15.73 4.35 5.86
N GLY A 234 -15.38 5.32 6.72
CA GLY A 234 -15.91 5.41 8.08
C GLY A 234 -15.52 4.20 8.94
N PHE A 235 -16.45 3.64 9.67
CA PHE A 235 -16.22 2.59 10.66
C PHE A 235 -16.45 1.16 10.15
N PHE A 236 -16.58 0.95 8.85
CA PHE A 236 -16.78 -0.39 8.31
C PHE A 236 -15.48 -1.22 8.38
N PRO A 237 -15.45 -2.35 9.13
CA PRO A 237 -14.22 -3.05 9.49
C PRO A 237 -13.80 -4.08 8.43
N VAL A 238 -13.19 -3.65 7.31
CA VAL A 238 -12.75 -4.59 6.27
C VAL A 238 -11.70 -5.58 6.76
N ASN A 239 -10.93 -5.24 7.78
CA ASN A 239 -9.96 -6.15 8.40
C ASN A 239 -10.64 -7.37 9.05
N LYS A 240 -11.82 -7.19 9.66
CA LYS A 240 -12.62 -8.32 10.19
C LYS A 240 -13.16 -9.19 9.07
N VAL A 241 -13.73 -8.57 8.03
CA VAL A 241 -14.23 -9.31 6.86
C VAL A 241 -13.13 -10.16 6.24
N ALA A 242 -11.94 -9.58 6.05
CA ALA A 242 -10.79 -10.29 5.50
C ALA A 242 -10.34 -11.45 6.39
N ALA A 243 -10.24 -11.25 7.71
CA ALA A 243 -9.80 -12.28 8.65
C ALA A 243 -10.82 -13.40 8.84
N GLU A 244 -12.11 -13.08 8.90
CA GLU A 244 -13.14 -14.05 9.17
C GLU A 244 -13.54 -14.90 7.95
N HIS A 245 -13.37 -14.38 6.70
CA HIS A 245 -13.92 -14.99 5.51
C HIS A 245 -12.92 -15.22 4.36
N PHE A 246 -11.77 -14.53 4.36
CA PHE A 246 -10.88 -14.53 3.20
C PHE A 246 -9.40 -14.74 3.57
N ASN A 247 -9.11 -15.48 4.64
CA ASN A 247 -7.73 -15.81 5.06
C ASN A 247 -6.78 -14.60 5.02
N GLY A 248 -7.22 -13.48 5.56
CA GLY A 248 -6.53 -12.22 5.38
C GLY A 248 -6.50 -11.34 6.62
N GLY A 249 -6.23 -10.06 6.42
CA GLY A 249 -6.15 -9.08 7.48
C GLY A 249 -5.79 -7.69 6.94
N GLY A 250 -5.52 -6.76 7.83
CA GLY A 250 -5.16 -5.40 7.48
C GLY A 250 -5.69 -4.37 8.48
N HIS A 251 -5.86 -3.16 8.00
CA HIS A 251 -6.40 -2.03 8.78
C HIS A 251 -7.93 -1.94 8.66
N LEU A 252 -8.53 -1.11 9.52
CA LEU A 252 -9.98 -0.89 9.55
C LEU A 252 -10.58 -0.67 8.15
N ASN A 253 -9.95 0.20 7.35
CA ASN A 253 -10.46 0.64 6.04
C ASN A 253 -9.67 0.08 4.85
N ALA A 254 -8.62 -0.71 5.07
CA ALA A 254 -7.79 -1.30 4.02
C ALA A 254 -7.31 -2.68 4.44
N ALA A 255 -7.81 -3.71 3.81
CA ALA A 255 -7.45 -5.10 4.08
C ALA A 255 -7.30 -5.90 2.80
N GLY A 256 -6.66 -7.04 2.91
CA GLY A 256 -6.52 -8.01 1.83
C GLY A 256 -6.58 -9.43 2.35
N GLY A 257 -6.74 -10.38 1.44
CA GLY A 257 -6.79 -11.80 1.76
C GLY A 257 -6.69 -12.66 0.52
N GLU A 258 -6.89 -13.95 0.72
CA GLU A 258 -6.85 -14.97 -0.32
C GLU A 258 -8.06 -15.89 -0.19
N PHE A 259 -8.62 -16.29 -1.31
CA PHE A 259 -9.72 -17.26 -1.35
C PHE A 259 -9.32 -18.44 -2.24
N HIS A 260 -9.38 -19.64 -1.69
CA HIS A 260 -9.08 -20.89 -2.39
C HIS A 260 -10.39 -21.53 -2.89
N GLY A 261 -10.68 -21.32 -4.16
CA GLY A 261 -11.89 -21.76 -4.83
C GLY A 261 -12.09 -21.04 -6.16
N THR A 262 -13.26 -21.13 -6.74
CA THR A 262 -13.61 -20.46 -8.00
C THR A 262 -13.99 -18.99 -7.77
N MET A 263 -13.98 -18.20 -8.86
CA MET A 263 -14.41 -16.79 -8.81
C MET A 263 -15.88 -16.69 -8.39
N GLU A 264 -16.72 -17.59 -8.89
CA GLU A 264 -18.15 -17.65 -8.56
C GLU A 264 -18.37 -17.93 -7.08
N GLU A 265 -17.58 -18.83 -6.49
CA GLU A 265 -17.65 -19.15 -5.05
C GLU A 265 -17.22 -17.97 -4.20
N ALA A 266 -16.15 -17.26 -4.58
CA ALA A 266 -15.69 -16.04 -3.89
C ALA A 266 -16.76 -14.94 -3.91
N GLN A 267 -17.37 -14.71 -5.07
CA GLN A 267 -18.46 -13.74 -5.25
C GLN A 267 -19.70 -14.15 -4.44
N ALA A 268 -20.09 -15.42 -4.48
CA ALA A 268 -21.23 -15.95 -3.72
C ALA A 268 -21.01 -15.79 -2.21
N LEU A 269 -19.81 -16.10 -1.73
CA LEU A 269 -19.44 -15.87 -0.33
C LEU A 269 -19.61 -14.40 0.04
N LEU A 270 -19.05 -13.46 -0.75
CA LEU A 270 -19.21 -12.05 -0.47
C LEU A 270 -20.68 -11.65 -0.35
N ARG A 271 -21.52 -12.03 -1.33
CA ARG A 271 -22.97 -11.72 -1.30
C ARG A 271 -23.65 -12.28 -0.05
N SER A 272 -23.27 -13.49 0.39
CA SER A 272 -23.87 -14.15 1.56
C SER A 272 -23.50 -13.47 2.88
N ILE A 273 -22.35 -12.84 2.97
CA ILE A 273 -21.86 -12.21 4.20
C ILE A 273 -22.25 -10.72 4.32
N LEU A 274 -22.60 -10.03 3.22
CA LEU A 274 -22.98 -8.62 3.26
C LEU A 274 -24.05 -8.32 4.33
N PRO A 275 -25.13 -9.12 4.50
CA PRO A 275 -26.14 -8.89 5.54
C PRO A 275 -25.57 -8.95 6.96
N LEU A 276 -24.51 -9.74 7.21
CA LEU A 276 -23.91 -9.87 8.54
C LEU A 276 -23.23 -8.60 9.02
N TYR A 277 -22.83 -7.74 8.07
CA TYR A 277 -22.11 -6.49 8.34
C TYR A 277 -22.98 -5.24 8.18
N ASP A 278 -24.28 -5.39 7.94
CA ASP A 278 -25.24 -4.28 7.77
C ASP A 278 -25.20 -3.28 8.94
N LYS A 279 -25.04 -3.76 10.16
CA LYS A 279 -24.90 -2.93 11.37
C LYS A 279 -23.77 -1.89 11.30
N TYR A 280 -22.74 -2.13 10.49
CA TYR A 280 -21.62 -1.21 10.27
C TYR A 280 -21.86 -0.23 9.10
N MET A 281 -22.96 -0.45 8.34
CA MET A 281 -23.38 0.43 7.24
C MET A 281 -24.24 1.61 7.71
N VAL A 282 -24.64 1.61 8.99
CA VAL A 282 -25.51 2.61 9.57
C VAL A 282 -24.67 3.64 10.32
N LYS A 283 -24.66 4.87 9.78
CA LYS A 283 -24.28 6.17 10.34
C LYS A 283 -22.81 6.48 10.54
N ASP A 284 -22.31 7.44 9.72
CA ASP A 284 -21.52 8.53 10.27
C ASP A 284 -22.45 9.32 11.21
N LYS A 285 -22.08 9.42 12.46
CA LYS A 285 -22.55 10.55 13.28
C LYS A 285 -21.75 11.74 12.77
N ASP A 286 -22.44 12.70 12.20
CA ASP A 286 -21.93 14.03 11.88
C ASP A 286 -21.17 14.65 13.05
#